data_f2d5b1586f44f59499ea21502b6a1e78
#
_entry.id   f2d5b1586f44f59499ea21502b6a1e78
#
_cell.length_a   1.000
_cell.length_b   1.000
_cell.length_c   1.000
_cell.angle_alpha   90.00
_cell.angle_beta   90.00
_cell.angle_gamma   90.00
#
_symmetry.space_group_name_H-M   'P 1'
#
loop_
_entity.id
_entity.type
_entity.pdbx_description
1 polymer ?
#
loop_
_entity_poly.entity_id
_entity_poly.type
_entity_poly.pdbx_seq_one_letter_code
_entity_poly.pdbx_strand_id
1 'polypeptide(L)'
;MHLASVVDHPREGDFCYRQRIPVQGWVYAGHRQDKIKRISVHAAHGEIGATTRLYPRADVALAHQLGPEVRTGFRLLATYALGGPPPPVLGLEVRAEFTDGTVTPLAGVHIQLLPNDHTGGAYGSLCNPQQTEMLHREHLYSTGQPAEQASPDCVDLIAEYLPRGISLLDVGCGIGAYCEPLRARGFSWIGCETSLDCVHQLALRSRPHRIIPKPAWPWSRYRLPAATDEFDAVLAIEVLEHLADPAPFLSELARVTRRHAIFSVPNLEPLPYLADRMVAPWHLLEGDHRNFFSRFNLRPLLQRHFRSVEVLDYGPQPLASPDGLPLPYHLFALCEV
;
A
#
# COMPACT_ATOMS: atom_id res chain seq x y z
N MET A 1 6.57 -48.62 3.82
CA MET A 1 6.98 -47.54 2.95
C MET A 1 7.24 -46.33 3.86
N HIS A 2 8.51 -45.97 4.09
CA HIS A 2 8.80 -44.83 4.96
C HIS A 2 8.84 -43.57 4.10
N LEU A 3 7.76 -42.80 4.14
CA LEU A 3 7.76 -41.41 3.68
C LEU A 3 7.84 -40.55 4.93
N ALA A 4 8.83 -39.66 4.98
CA ALA A 4 8.97 -38.65 6.01
C ALA A 4 8.91 -37.27 5.35
N SER A 5 8.19 -36.35 5.93
CA SER A 5 8.05 -34.99 5.40
C SER A 5 7.73 -34.00 6.51
N VAL A 6 8.14 -32.77 6.30
CA VAL A 6 7.74 -31.61 7.13
C VAL A 6 7.50 -30.43 6.19
N VAL A 7 6.45 -29.69 6.45
CA VAL A 7 6.23 -28.35 5.92
C VAL A 7 6.75 -27.38 6.99
N ASP A 8 7.89 -26.76 6.71
CA ASP A 8 8.54 -25.81 7.61
C ASP A 8 7.78 -24.48 7.66
N HIS A 9 7.16 -24.12 6.51
CA HIS A 9 6.41 -22.90 6.32
C HIS A 9 5.36 -23.08 5.20
N PRO A 10 4.12 -22.55 5.30
CA PRO A 10 3.60 -21.87 6.49
C PRO A 10 3.33 -22.85 7.63
N ARG A 11 3.33 -22.34 8.84
CA ARG A 11 2.91 -23.07 10.04
C ARG A 11 1.42 -22.88 10.29
N GLU A 12 0.87 -23.71 11.16
CA GLU A 12 -0.51 -23.57 11.60
C GLU A 12 -0.77 -22.17 12.19
N GLY A 13 -1.75 -21.46 11.62
CA GLY A 13 -2.12 -20.10 12.03
C GLY A 13 -1.30 -18.96 11.42
N ASP A 14 -0.29 -19.24 10.60
CA ASP A 14 0.50 -18.20 9.94
C ASP A 14 -0.37 -17.30 9.05
N PHE A 15 0.00 -16.01 8.97
CA PHE A 15 -0.64 -15.05 8.10
C PHE A 15 0.03 -15.02 6.74
N CYS A 16 -0.75 -15.13 5.68
CA CYS A 16 -0.28 -15.07 4.31
C CYS A 16 -1.17 -14.19 3.44
N TYR A 17 -0.57 -13.62 2.39
CA TYR A 17 -1.34 -12.93 1.35
C TYR A 17 -1.83 -13.91 0.31
N ARG A 18 -3.06 -13.68 -0.17
CA ARG A 18 -3.68 -14.55 -1.20
C ARG A 18 -2.81 -14.71 -2.46
N GLN A 19 -2.06 -13.69 -2.87
CA GLN A 19 -1.21 -13.74 -4.04
C GLN A 19 0.19 -14.29 -3.76
N ARG A 20 0.57 -14.42 -2.49
CA ARG A 20 1.91 -14.86 -2.12
C ARG A 20 1.89 -15.69 -0.86
N ILE A 21 1.63 -16.96 -1.04
CA ILE A 21 1.71 -17.95 0.03
C ILE A 21 3.03 -18.70 -0.14
N PRO A 22 4.08 -18.36 0.61
CA PRO A 22 5.34 -19.11 0.54
C PRO A 22 5.15 -20.46 1.18
N VAL A 23 5.53 -21.51 0.48
CA VAL A 23 5.49 -22.88 0.99
C VAL A 23 6.87 -23.50 0.83
N GLN A 24 7.43 -23.96 1.93
CA GLN A 24 8.69 -24.68 1.93
C GLN A 24 8.68 -25.83 2.94
N GLY A 25 9.51 -26.80 2.67
CA GLY A 25 9.62 -27.97 3.51
C GLY A 25 10.59 -28.98 2.90
N TRP A 26 10.44 -30.22 3.35
CA TRP A 26 11.21 -31.32 2.82
C TRP A 26 10.38 -32.59 2.78
N VAL A 27 10.74 -33.52 1.89
CA VAL A 27 10.19 -34.85 1.75
C VAL A 27 11.29 -35.86 1.47
N TYR A 28 11.26 -36.95 2.21
CA TYR A 28 12.12 -38.10 1.98
C TYR A 28 11.29 -39.34 1.74
N ALA A 29 11.38 -39.89 0.55
CA ALA A 29 10.57 -41.01 0.08
C ALA A 29 11.38 -42.34 -0.06
N GLY A 30 12.54 -42.43 0.60
CA GLY A 30 13.40 -43.62 0.54
C GLY A 30 13.85 -43.92 -0.88
N HIS A 31 13.70 -45.19 -1.31
CA HIS A 31 14.07 -45.66 -2.66
C HIS A 31 13.22 -45.03 -3.78
N ARG A 32 12.16 -44.30 -3.47
CA ARG A 32 11.33 -43.54 -4.43
C ARG A 32 11.70 -42.07 -4.52
N GLN A 33 12.77 -41.61 -3.87
CA GLN A 33 13.15 -40.19 -3.86
C GLN A 33 13.28 -39.64 -5.30
N ASP A 34 13.92 -40.35 -6.17
CA ASP A 34 14.11 -39.94 -7.58
C ASP A 34 12.82 -40.07 -8.44
N LYS A 35 11.76 -40.63 -7.88
CA LYS A 35 10.47 -40.77 -8.53
C LYS A 35 9.51 -39.62 -8.18
N ILE A 36 9.90 -38.69 -7.31
CA ILE A 36 9.08 -37.53 -7.05
C ILE A 36 9.08 -36.64 -8.29
N LYS A 37 7.90 -36.51 -8.89
CA LYS A 37 7.67 -35.72 -10.10
C LYS A 37 7.53 -34.24 -9.79
N ARG A 38 6.72 -33.95 -8.78
CA ARG A 38 6.50 -32.56 -8.29
C ARG A 38 5.92 -32.54 -6.89
N ILE A 39 6.02 -31.39 -6.25
CA ILE A 39 5.29 -31.03 -5.03
C ILE A 39 4.22 -30.01 -5.42
N SER A 40 2.98 -30.24 -5.00
CA SER A 40 1.84 -29.37 -5.25
C SER A 40 1.17 -28.93 -3.96
N VAL A 41 0.56 -27.75 -3.98
CA VAL A 41 -0.21 -27.18 -2.88
C VAL A 41 -1.65 -27.01 -3.34
N HIS A 42 -2.57 -27.50 -2.54
CA HIS A 42 -4.00 -27.50 -2.83
C HIS A 42 -4.76 -26.74 -1.75
N ALA A 43 -5.78 -26.02 -2.16
CA ALA A 43 -6.85 -25.51 -1.29
C ALA A 43 -8.17 -26.21 -1.65
N ALA A 44 -9.26 -25.88 -0.98
CA ALA A 44 -10.57 -26.52 -1.17
C ALA A 44 -11.05 -26.55 -2.62
N HIS A 45 -10.61 -25.62 -3.45
CA HIS A 45 -11.05 -25.46 -4.85
C HIS A 45 -10.02 -25.94 -5.88
N GLY A 46 -8.94 -26.60 -5.47
CA GLY A 46 -7.94 -27.16 -6.37
C GLY A 46 -6.51 -26.72 -6.07
N GLU A 47 -5.65 -26.99 -7.02
CA GLU A 47 -4.24 -26.66 -6.96
C GLU A 47 -4.02 -25.14 -7.04
N ILE A 48 -3.19 -24.62 -6.13
CA ILE A 48 -2.86 -23.19 -6.05
C ILE A 48 -1.37 -22.92 -6.27
N GLY A 49 -0.55 -23.96 -6.43
CA GLY A 49 0.87 -23.82 -6.75
C GLY A 49 1.59 -25.16 -6.77
N ALA A 50 2.68 -25.25 -7.53
CA ALA A 50 3.52 -26.43 -7.60
C ALA A 50 4.98 -26.12 -7.92
N THR A 51 5.88 -27.06 -7.61
CA THR A 51 7.28 -27.05 -8.03
C THR A 51 7.74 -28.44 -8.45
N THR A 52 8.55 -28.51 -9.50
CA THR A 52 9.27 -29.72 -9.92
C THR A 52 10.71 -29.74 -9.40
N ARG A 53 11.14 -28.67 -8.72
CA ARG A 53 12.51 -28.49 -8.26
C ARG A 53 12.63 -28.85 -6.80
N LEU A 54 13.49 -29.85 -6.53
CA LEU A 54 13.93 -30.15 -5.19
C LEU A 54 15.39 -29.69 -5.03
N TYR A 55 15.79 -29.41 -3.81
CA TYR A 55 17.16 -29.00 -3.46
C TYR A 55 17.70 -29.80 -2.28
N PRO A 56 19.05 -29.93 -2.12
CA PRO A 56 19.64 -30.62 -0.98
C PRO A 56 19.35 -29.88 0.34
N ARG A 57 19.08 -30.65 1.41
CA ARG A 57 18.87 -30.18 2.78
C ARG A 57 19.88 -30.88 3.68
N ALA A 58 20.90 -30.17 4.12
CA ALA A 58 21.98 -30.72 4.95
C ALA A 58 21.48 -31.26 6.29
N ASP A 59 20.53 -30.59 6.92
CA ASP A 59 19.89 -31.02 8.17
C ASP A 59 19.10 -32.34 8.00
N VAL A 60 18.35 -32.47 6.89
CA VAL A 60 17.62 -33.70 6.57
C VAL A 60 18.58 -34.82 6.19
N ALA A 61 19.60 -34.52 5.38
CA ALA A 61 20.63 -35.49 5.02
C ALA A 61 21.32 -36.06 6.27
N LEU A 62 21.67 -35.22 7.22
CA LEU A 62 22.28 -35.64 8.48
C LEU A 62 21.30 -36.49 9.32
N ALA A 63 20.08 -36.06 9.49
CA ALA A 63 19.08 -36.74 10.33
C ALA A 63 18.69 -38.12 9.77
N HIS A 64 18.70 -38.29 8.45
CA HIS A 64 18.32 -39.54 7.77
C HIS A 64 19.52 -40.33 7.22
N GLN A 65 20.76 -39.92 7.52
CA GLN A 65 21.99 -40.55 7.06
C GLN A 65 22.08 -40.70 5.53
N LEU A 66 21.72 -39.62 4.82
CA LEU A 66 21.71 -39.54 3.37
C LEU A 66 23.00 -38.91 2.84
N GLY A 67 23.31 -39.18 1.57
CA GLY A 67 24.33 -38.42 0.86
C GLY A 67 23.99 -36.94 0.75
N PRO A 68 24.96 -36.03 0.77
CA PRO A 68 24.71 -34.58 0.74
C PRO A 68 24.04 -34.07 -0.53
N GLU A 69 24.10 -34.87 -1.60
CA GLU A 69 23.50 -34.58 -2.91
C GLU A 69 21.99 -34.90 -2.98
N VAL A 70 21.45 -35.67 -2.01
CA VAL A 70 20.05 -36.10 -2.01
C VAL A 70 19.14 -34.90 -1.85
N ARG A 71 18.30 -34.65 -2.86
CA ARG A 71 17.40 -33.51 -2.92
C ARG A 71 16.09 -33.83 -2.22
N THR A 72 15.92 -33.29 -1.03
CA THR A 72 14.75 -33.50 -0.19
C THR A 72 13.93 -32.23 0.02
N GLY A 73 14.56 -31.06 -0.03
CA GLY A 73 13.92 -29.77 0.18
C GLY A 73 13.08 -29.32 -1.01
N PHE A 74 11.98 -28.66 -0.73
CA PHE A 74 11.16 -27.96 -1.73
C PHE A 74 10.83 -26.56 -1.28
N ARG A 75 10.63 -25.67 -2.27
CA ARG A 75 10.17 -24.29 -2.07
C ARG A 75 9.36 -23.85 -3.26
N LEU A 76 8.22 -23.21 -2.98
CA LEU A 76 7.36 -22.61 -4.02
C LEU A 76 6.58 -21.43 -3.46
N LEU A 77 6.03 -20.63 -4.37
CA LEU A 77 5.02 -19.60 -4.06
C LEU A 77 3.68 -20.08 -4.61
N ALA A 78 2.70 -20.19 -3.74
CA ALA A 78 1.33 -20.49 -4.14
C ALA A 78 0.51 -19.20 -4.20
N THR A 79 -0.56 -19.23 -5.01
CA THR A 79 -1.46 -18.09 -5.22
C THR A 79 -2.92 -18.54 -5.11
N TYR A 80 -3.67 -17.95 -4.20
CA TYR A 80 -5.10 -18.17 -4.08
C TYR A 80 -5.87 -17.17 -4.97
N ALA A 81 -6.16 -17.59 -6.20
CA ALA A 81 -6.64 -16.71 -7.27
C ALA A 81 -8.17 -16.66 -7.46
N LEU A 82 -8.96 -17.15 -6.50
CA LEU A 82 -10.43 -17.15 -6.62
C LEU A 82 -11.02 -15.74 -6.53
N GLY A 83 -12.06 -15.51 -7.34
CA GLY A 83 -12.85 -14.29 -7.27
C GLY A 83 -13.63 -14.18 -5.95
N GLY A 84 -13.80 -12.96 -5.46
CA GLY A 84 -14.51 -12.68 -4.22
C GLY A 84 -13.59 -12.51 -3.00
N PRO A 85 -14.16 -12.17 -1.84
CA PRO A 85 -13.39 -12.03 -0.62
C PRO A 85 -12.78 -13.38 -0.22
N PRO A 86 -11.47 -13.41 0.16
CA PRO A 86 -10.85 -14.65 0.62
C PRO A 86 -11.48 -15.11 1.93
N PRO A 87 -11.54 -16.43 2.17
CA PRO A 87 -11.93 -16.91 3.49
C PRO A 87 -10.90 -16.44 4.53
N PRO A 88 -11.32 -16.09 5.74
CA PRO A 88 -10.39 -15.64 6.78
C PRO A 88 -9.38 -16.73 7.17
N VAL A 89 -9.75 -17.98 7.04
CA VAL A 89 -8.88 -19.15 7.26
C VAL A 89 -8.91 -20.02 6.02
N LEU A 90 -7.73 -20.37 5.51
CA LEU A 90 -7.55 -21.23 4.35
C LEU A 90 -6.82 -22.52 4.75
N GLY A 91 -7.45 -23.65 4.54
CA GLY A 91 -6.82 -24.97 4.63
C GLY A 91 -5.95 -25.23 3.39
N LEU A 92 -4.70 -25.57 3.61
CA LEU A 92 -3.74 -25.98 2.60
C LEU A 92 -3.38 -27.44 2.77
N GLU A 93 -3.30 -28.16 1.69
CA GLU A 93 -2.77 -29.51 1.63
C GLU A 93 -1.56 -29.56 0.69
N VAL A 94 -0.42 -29.97 1.21
CA VAL A 94 0.80 -30.15 0.44
C VAL A 94 0.91 -31.62 0.03
N ARG A 95 1.13 -31.89 -1.24
CA ARG A 95 1.15 -33.24 -1.82
C ARG A 95 2.43 -33.49 -2.61
N ALA A 96 2.93 -34.74 -2.56
CA ALA A 96 3.96 -35.22 -3.48
C ALA A 96 3.30 -36.07 -4.58
N GLU A 97 3.60 -35.76 -5.81
CA GLU A 97 3.21 -36.56 -6.99
C GLU A 97 4.42 -37.31 -7.52
N PHE A 98 4.23 -38.60 -7.76
CA PHE A 98 5.27 -39.49 -8.25
C PHE A 98 5.11 -39.78 -9.76
N THR A 99 6.18 -40.23 -10.40
CA THR A 99 6.22 -40.54 -11.84
C THR A 99 5.28 -41.68 -12.25
N ASP A 100 4.87 -42.51 -11.32
CA ASP A 100 3.90 -43.58 -11.51
C ASP A 100 2.43 -43.14 -11.36
N GLY A 101 2.21 -41.84 -11.18
CA GLY A 101 0.88 -41.25 -10.97
C GLY A 101 0.37 -41.31 -9.53
N THR A 102 1.13 -41.92 -8.61
CA THR A 102 0.75 -41.91 -7.18
C THR A 102 0.83 -40.51 -6.61
N VAL A 103 -0.17 -40.10 -5.81
CA VAL A 103 -0.22 -38.86 -5.08
C VAL A 103 -0.24 -39.16 -3.59
N THR A 104 0.63 -38.53 -2.83
CA THR A 104 0.70 -38.75 -1.37
C THR A 104 0.63 -37.39 -0.65
N PRO A 105 -0.32 -37.20 0.29
CA PRO A 105 -0.34 -36.02 1.12
C PRO A 105 0.89 -36.00 2.03
N LEU A 106 1.50 -34.83 2.16
CA LEU A 106 2.66 -34.58 3.02
C LEU A 106 2.27 -33.93 4.32
N ALA A 107 1.43 -32.90 4.25
CA ALA A 107 0.92 -32.16 5.40
C ALA A 107 -0.34 -31.38 5.04
N GLY A 108 -1.17 -31.13 6.05
CA GLY A 108 -2.22 -30.13 6.03
C GLY A 108 -1.91 -29.02 7.03
N VAL A 109 -2.17 -27.77 6.67
CA VAL A 109 -1.94 -26.60 7.51
C VAL A 109 -3.04 -25.57 7.25
N HIS A 110 -3.50 -24.89 8.29
CA HIS A 110 -4.45 -23.80 8.16
C HIS A 110 -3.71 -22.46 8.34
N ILE A 111 -3.92 -21.56 7.41
CA ILE A 111 -3.35 -20.23 7.43
C ILE A 111 -4.46 -19.17 7.50
N GLN A 112 -4.12 -18.02 7.99
CA GLN A 112 -4.99 -16.84 7.94
C GLN A 112 -4.67 -16.04 6.70
N LEU A 113 -5.68 -15.81 5.83
CA LEU A 113 -5.52 -14.99 4.65
C LEU A 113 -5.82 -13.55 4.96
N LEU A 114 -4.85 -12.71 4.70
CA LEU A 114 -5.04 -11.26 4.73
C LEU A 114 -5.90 -10.84 3.52
N PRO A 115 -6.91 -9.98 3.76
CA PRO A 115 -7.94 -9.68 2.77
C PRO A 115 -7.41 -8.97 1.53
N ASN A 116 -6.32 -8.23 1.67
CA ASN A 116 -5.66 -7.57 0.55
C ASN A 116 -4.16 -7.75 0.68
N ASP A 117 -3.55 -8.10 -0.41
CA ASP A 117 -2.13 -8.03 -0.58
C ASP A 117 -1.68 -6.65 -1.05
N HIS A 118 -2.55 -5.67 -0.99
CA HIS A 118 -2.24 -4.32 -1.45
C HIS A 118 -1.26 -4.36 -2.64
N THR A 119 -1.71 -4.94 -3.74
CA THR A 119 -0.93 -4.99 -4.98
C THR A 119 -0.46 -3.61 -5.43
N GLY A 120 -0.96 -2.57 -4.82
CA GLY A 120 -0.46 -1.21 -4.88
C GLY A 120 0.76 -0.91 -4.01
N GLY A 121 1.39 -1.90 -3.39
CA GLY A 121 2.68 -1.70 -2.73
C GLY A 121 2.67 -1.51 -1.21
N ALA A 122 1.68 -2.02 -0.51
CA ALA A 122 1.74 -2.05 0.94
C ALA A 122 2.87 -2.96 1.43
N TYR A 123 3.94 -2.36 1.87
CA TYR A 123 5.08 -3.06 2.44
C TYR A 123 4.81 -3.65 3.83
N GLY A 124 3.70 -3.27 4.47
CA GLY A 124 3.24 -3.85 5.74
C GLY A 124 2.77 -5.30 5.65
N SER A 125 2.81 -5.84 4.46
CA SER A 125 2.23 -7.12 4.09
C SER A 125 2.86 -8.36 4.71
N LEU A 126 4.02 -8.27 5.29
CA LEU A 126 4.71 -9.38 5.96
C LEU A 126 4.49 -9.37 7.46
N CYS A 127 3.73 -8.43 7.98
CA CYS A 127 3.46 -8.28 9.39
C CYS A 127 2.18 -9.03 9.76
N ASN A 128 2.13 -9.53 10.99
CA ASN A 128 0.87 -10.03 11.54
C ASN A 128 -0.15 -8.87 11.67
N PRO A 129 -1.46 -9.15 11.84
CA PRO A 129 -2.47 -8.09 11.93
C PRO A 129 -2.19 -7.06 13.01
N GLN A 130 -1.61 -7.45 14.14
CA GLN A 130 -1.25 -6.52 15.22
C GLN A 130 -0.12 -5.59 14.81
N GLN A 131 0.86 -6.06 14.03
CA GLN A 131 1.91 -5.22 13.46
C GLN A 131 1.36 -4.35 12.32
N THR A 132 0.42 -4.86 11.54
CA THR A 132 -0.29 -4.09 10.53
C THR A 132 -1.12 -3.00 11.18
N GLU A 133 -1.81 -3.29 12.28
CA GLU A 133 -2.55 -2.30 13.08
C GLU A 133 -1.64 -1.21 13.66
N MET A 134 -0.43 -1.55 14.08
CA MET A 134 0.58 -0.57 14.52
C MET A 134 1.08 0.32 13.37
N LEU A 135 1.11 -0.19 12.15
CA LEU A 135 1.47 0.54 10.95
C LEU A 135 0.27 1.29 10.36
N HIS A 136 -0.95 0.81 10.58
CA HIS A 136 -2.16 1.53 10.23
C HIS A 136 -2.39 2.67 11.20
N ARG A 137 -2.35 3.88 10.70
CA ARG A 137 -2.54 5.09 11.47
C ARG A 137 -3.97 5.58 11.52
N GLU A 138 -4.95 4.75 11.26
CA GLU A 138 -6.36 5.17 11.39
C GLU A 138 -6.64 5.83 12.73
N HIS A 139 -6.07 5.29 13.82
CA HIS A 139 -6.20 5.88 15.14
C HIS A 139 -5.38 7.18 15.31
N LEU A 140 -4.31 7.40 14.56
CA LEU A 140 -3.56 8.66 14.59
C LEU A 140 -4.34 9.78 13.91
N TYR A 141 -5.05 9.48 12.82
CA TYR A 141 -5.98 10.43 12.22
C TYR A 141 -7.19 10.66 13.11
N SER A 142 -7.70 9.63 13.81
CA SER A 142 -8.79 9.78 14.76
C SER A 142 -8.39 10.56 16.02
N THR A 143 -7.14 10.46 16.46
CA THR A 143 -6.61 11.22 17.59
C THR A 143 -6.14 12.63 17.22
N GLY A 144 -6.05 12.92 15.93
CA GLY A 144 -5.69 14.24 15.42
C GLY A 144 -4.22 14.64 15.64
N GLN A 145 -3.38 13.74 16.10
CA GLN A 145 -2.01 14.10 16.52
C GLN A 145 -1.05 14.45 15.39
N PRO A 146 -0.98 13.73 14.24
CA PRO A 146 0.02 14.06 13.22
C PRO A 146 -0.35 15.25 12.33
N ALA A 147 -1.63 15.54 12.20
CA ALA A 147 -2.13 16.57 11.30
C ALA A 147 -2.42 17.92 11.98
N GLU A 148 -1.92 18.15 13.18
CA GLU A 148 -2.14 19.42 13.90
C GLU A 148 -1.36 20.59 13.30
N GLN A 149 -0.29 20.30 12.57
CA GLN A 149 0.58 21.32 11.98
C GLN A 149 0.68 21.15 10.48
N ALA A 150 0.35 22.20 9.74
CA ALA A 150 0.64 22.29 8.33
C ALA A 150 2.15 22.41 8.11
N SER A 151 2.65 21.85 7.00
CA SER A 151 4.00 22.10 6.55
C SER A 151 4.16 23.58 6.20
N PRO A 152 5.07 24.34 6.85
CA PRO A 152 5.30 25.73 6.52
C PRO A 152 5.71 25.91 5.04
N ASP A 153 6.59 25.06 4.54
CA ASP A 153 7.06 25.10 3.14
C ASP A 153 5.88 24.90 2.16
N CYS A 154 4.97 23.99 2.43
CA CYS A 154 3.79 23.78 1.59
C CYS A 154 2.85 24.98 1.63
N VAL A 155 2.64 25.57 2.81
CA VAL A 155 1.81 26.78 2.97
C VAL A 155 2.44 27.95 2.21
N ASP A 156 3.77 28.08 2.24
CA ASP A 156 4.49 29.13 1.53
C ASP A 156 4.39 28.95 0.03
N LEU A 157 4.58 27.73 -0.49
CA LEU A 157 4.37 27.41 -1.91
C LEU A 157 2.94 27.74 -2.37
N ILE A 158 1.91 27.32 -1.59
CA ILE A 158 0.52 27.66 -1.92
C ILE A 158 0.34 29.19 -2.02
N ALA A 159 0.89 29.93 -1.07
CA ALA A 159 0.76 31.39 -1.03
C ALA A 159 1.60 32.12 -2.10
N GLU A 160 2.67 31.51 -2.59
CA GLU A 160 3.49 32.02 -3.69
C GLU A 160 2.78 31.87 -5.04
N TYR A 161 2.17 30.69 -5.27
CA TYR A 161 1.59 30.38 -6.58
C TYR A 161 0.13 30.80 -6.75
N LEU A 162 -0.63 30.95 -5.67
CA LEU A 162 -2.04 31.31 -5.75
C LEU A 162 -2.28 32.81 -5.46
N PRO A 163 -3.18 33.47 -6.21
CA PRO A 163 -3.59 34.83 -5.89
C PRO A 163 -4.26 34.92 -4.51
N ARG A 164 -4.02 35.98 -3.77
CA ARG A 164 -4.72 36.22 -2.50
C ARG A 164 -6.19 36.50 -2.70
N GLY A 165 -7.01 36.19 -1.72
CA GLY A 165 -8.44 36.50 -1.70
C GLY A 165 -9.32 35.46 -2.43
N ILE A 166 -8.72 34.41 -3.00
CA ILE A 166 -9.48 33.36 -3.69
C ILE A 166 -10.08 32.34 -2.73
N SER A 167 -11.10 31.62 -3.22
CA SER A 167 -11.74 30.53 -2.51
C SER A 167 -10.96 29.20 -2.70
N LEU A 168 -10.67 28.54 -1.59
CA LEU A 168 -9.97 27.25 -1.56
C LEU A 168 -10.87 26.15 -0.98
N LEU A 169 -10.95 25.02 -1.68
CA LEU A 169 -11.49 23.77 -1.13
C LEU A 169 -10.33 22.83 -0.83
N ASP A 170 -10.15 22.49 0.43
CA ASP A 170 -9.11 21.54 0.90
C ASP A 170 -9.74 20.16 1.08
N VAL A 171 -9.49 19.23 0.14
CA VAL A 171 -10.14 17.92 0.05
C VAL A 171 -9.27 16.86 0.70
N GLY A 172 -9.83 16.15 1.68
CA GLY A 172 -9.08 15.28 2.58
C GLY A 172 -8.33 16.10 3.64
N CYS A 173 -8.94 17.18 4.10
CA CYS A 173 -8.30 18.18 4.98
C CYS A 173 -8.00 17.67 6.40
N GLY A 174 -8.39 16.43 6.74
CA GLY A 174 -8.25 15.90 8.09
C GLY A 174 -8.93 16.81 9.11
N ILE A 175 -8.22 17.16 10.17
CA ILE A 175 -8.70 18.10 11.20
C ILE A 175 -8.47 19.58 10.83
N GLY A 176 -8.05 19.87 9.59
CA GLY A 176 -7.89 21.22 9.04
C GLY A 176 -6.60 21.93 9.44
N ALA A 177 -5.47 21.24 9.44
CA ALA A 177 -4.16 21.83 9.79
C ALA A 177 -3.84 23.07 8.94
N TYR A 178 -4.22 23.08 7.68
CA TYR A 178 -3.98 24.17 6.73
C TYR A 178 -4.95 25.35 6.86
N CYS A 179 -6.05 25.21 7.63
CA CYS A 179 -7.09 26.21 7.77
C CYS A 179 -6.52 27.58 8.22
N GLU A 180 -5.96 27.65 9.41
CA GLU A 180 -5.50 28.91 9.99
C GLU A 180 -4.29 29.50 9.23
N PRO A 181 -3.26 28.72 8.85
CA PRO A 181 -2.14 29.25 8.08
C PRO A 181 -2.55 29.86 6.73
N LEU A 182 -3.49 29.24 6.01
CA LEU A 182 -3.96 29.75 4.71
C LEU A 182 -4.90 30.94 4.87
N ARG A 183 -5.78 30.94 5.88
CA ARG A 183 -6.62 32.09 6.19
C ARG A 183 -5.78 33.32 6.58
N ALA A 184 -4.72 33.12 7.36
CA ALA A 184 -3.79 34.20 7.72
C ALA A 184 -3.07 34.83 6.49
N ARG A 185 -2.97 34.04 5.38
CA ARG A 185 -2.45 34.54 4.09
C ARG A 185 -3.52 35.14 3.16
N GLY A 186 -4.76 35.22 3.64
CA GLY A 186 -5.87 35.89 2.94
C GLY A 186 -6.70 34.98 2.05
N PHE A 187 -6.61 33.66 2.18
CA PHE A 187 -7.44 32.72 1.45
C PHE A 187 -8.78 32.46 2.14
N SER A 188 -9.84 32.26 1.36
CA SER A 188 -11.13 31.79 1.86
C SER A 188 -11.15 30.26 1.86
N TRP A 189 -10.71 29.65 2.97
CA TRP A 189 -10.55 28.21 3.10
C TRP A 189 -11.80 27.51 3.58
N ILE A 190 -12.18 26.38 2.93
CA ILE A 190 -13.21 25.43 3.35
C ILE A 190 -12.61 24.02 3.26
N GLY A 191 -12.69 23.25 4.35
CA GLY A 191 -12.28 21.83 4.37
C GLY A 191 -13.36 20.92 3.79
N CYS A 192 -12.96 19.77 3.28
CA CYS A 192 -13.84 18.71 2.83
C CYS A 192 -13.26 17.35 3.27
N GLU A 193 -14.04 16.57 4.06
CA GLU A 193 -13.50 15.39 4.74
C GLU A 193 -14.52 14.25 4.78
N THR A 194 -14.04 12.99 4.79
CA THR A 194 -14.86 11.77 4.88
C THR A 194 -14.89 11.16 6.27
N SER A 195 -13.84 11.36 7.06
CA SER A 195 -13.72 10.82 8.42
C SER A 195 -14.63 11.59 9.35
N LEU A 196 -15.59 10.91 9.98
CA LEU A 196 -16.51 11.55 10.93
C LEU A 196 -15.78 12.08 12.17
N ASP A 197 -14.70 11.44 12.58
CA ASP A 197 -13.88 11.90 13.70
C ASP A 197 -13.17 13.21 13.36
N CYS A 198 -12.59 13.29 12.16
CA CYS A 198 -11.99 14.54 11.67
C CYS A 198 -13.05 15.66 11.51
N VAL A 199 -14.22 15.33 10.94
CA VAL A 199 -15.35 16.26 10.83
C VAL A 199 -15.79 16.78 12.20
N HIS A 200 -15.86 15.91 13.20
CA HIS A 200 -16.16 16.32 14.56
C HIS A 200 -15.11 17.30 15.12
N GLN A 201 -13.82 17.04 14.89
CA GLN A 201 -12.74 17.93 15.28
C GLN A 201 -12.79 19.29 14.55
N LEU A 202 -13.12 19.28 13.26
CA LEU A 202 -13.34 20.52 12.49
C LEU A 202 -14.47 21.37 13.10
N ALA A 203 -15.58 20.71 13.46
CA ALA A 203 -16.72 21.38 14.10
C ALA A 203 -16.36 21.95 15.47
N LEU A 204 -15.66 21.19 16.32
CA LEU A 204 -15.20 21.66 17.64
C LEU A 204 -14.28 22.88 17.53
N ARG A 205 -13.49 22.97 16.49
CA ARG A 205 -12.56 24.10 16.24
C ARG A 205 -13.20 25.21 15.41
N SER A 206 -14.50 25.14 15.15
CA SER A 206 -15.25 26.12 14.32
C SER A 206 -14.63 26.35 12.93
N ARG A 207 -13.98 25.33 12.36
CA ARG A 207 -13.40 25.39 11.02
C ARG A 207 -14.48 25.14 9.98
N PRO A 208 -14.63 25.99 8.95
CA PRO A 208 -15.62 25.78 7.89
C PRO A 208 -15.32 24.49 7.12
N HIS A 209 -16.30 23.60 7.01
CA HIS A 209 -16.11 22.31 6.36
C HIS A 209 -17.38 21.77 5.69
N ARG A 210 -17.18 20.82 4.77
CA ARG A 210 -18.21 19.99 4.15
C ARG A 210 -17.89 18.52 4.42
N ILE A 211 -18.93 17.71 4.49
CA ILE A 211 -18.78 16.26 4.66
C ILE A 211 -18.83 15.62 3.29
N ILE A 212 -17.83 14.84 2.95
CA ILE A 212 -17.87 13.96 1.79
C ILE A 212 -18.64 12.71 2.21
N PRO A 213 -19.80 12.42 1.64
CA PRO A 213 -20.51 11.20 1.93
C PRO A 213 -19.63 10.01 1.51
N LYS A 214 -19.41 9.05 2.41
CA LYS A 214 -18.73 7.80 2.06
C LYS A 214 -19.50 7.16 0.92
N PRO A 215 -18.93 7.00 -0.27
CA PRO A 215 -19.64 6.36 -1.36
C PRO A 215 -19.96 4.93 -0.98
N ALA A 216 -21.18 4.49 -1.25
CA ALA A 216 -21.45 3.07 -1.34
C ALA A 216 -20.52 2.53 -2.45
N TRP A 217 -19.70 1.52 -2.10
CA TRP A 217 -18.84 0.81 -3.08
C TRP A 217 -19.62 0.48 -4.37
N PRO A 218 -19.03 0.68 -5.59
CA PRO A 218 -17.63 1.00 -5.91
C PRO A 218 -17.39 2.50 -6.16
N TRP A 219 -16.16 2.96 -5.97
CA TRP A 219 -15.66 4.33 -6.11
C TRP A 219 -15.90 5.03 -7.46
N SER A 220 -16.51 4.35 -8.43
CA SER A 220 -16.84 4.89 -9.76
C SER A 220 -17.82 6.09 -9.73
N ARG A 221 -18.33 6.47 -8.55
CA ARG A 221 -19.25 7.60 -8.36
C ARG A 221 -18.81 8.56 -7.27
N TYR A 222 -17.52 8.76 -7.11
CA TYR A 222 -17.01 9.78 -6.21
C TYR A 222 -17.57 11.14 -6.63
N ARG A 223 -18.26 11.81 -5.72
CA ARG A 223 -18.80 13.15 -5.98
C ARG A 223 -18.65 14.02 -4.76
N LEU A 224 -17.96 15.16 -4.96
CA LEU A 224 -17.79 16.17 -3.92
C LEU A 224 -19.10 16.95 -3.72
N PRO A 225 -19.39 17.38 -2.49
CA PRO A 225 -20.55 18.22 -2.17
C PRO A 225 -20.28 19.68 -2.60
N ALA A 226 -20.03 19.86 -3.89
CA ALA A 226 -19.69 21.12 -4.52
C ALA A 226 -20.25 21.19 -5.95
N ALA A 227 -20.62 22.38 -6.40
CA ALA A 227 -21.03 22.63 -7.79
C ALA A 227 -19.81 22.59 -8.72
N THR A 228 -20.07 22.50 -10.03
CA THR A 228 -19.04 22.69 -11.06
C THR A 228 -18.50 24.11 -10.96
N ASP A 229 -17.17 24.27 -11.07
CA ASP A 229 -16.47 25.56 -11.02
C ASP A 229 -16.82 26.40 -9.78
N GLU A 230 -17.07 25.75 -8.64
CA GLU A 230 -17.47 26.47 -7.43
C GLU A 230 -16.29 27.18 -6.76
N PHE A 231 -15.11 26.57 -6.76
CA PHE A 231 -13.93 27.09 -6.08
C PHE A 231 -12.88 27.60 -7.07
N ASP A 232 -12.19 28.68 -6.71
CA ASP A 232 -11.09 29.19 -7.52
C ASP A 232 -9.91 28.23 -7.56
N ALA A 233 -9.66 27.55 -6.43
CA ALA A 233 -8.66 26.48 -6.36
C ALA A 233 -9.09 25.35 -5.44
N VAL A 234 -8.56 24.15 -5.69
CA VAL A 234 -8.67 22.99 -4.81
C VAL A 234 -7.28 22.54 -4.33
N LEU A 235 -7.25 22.03 -3.11
CA LEU A 235 -6.07 21.42 -2.51
C LEU A 235 -6.37 19.94 -2.25
N ALA A 236 -5.39 19.06 -2.44
CA ALA A 236 -5.39 17.68 -1.97
C ALA A 236 -3.97 17.35 -1.49
N ILE A 237 -3.73 17.57 -0.21
CA ILE A 237 -2.42 17.46 0.42
C ILE A 237 -2.34 16.14 1.15
N GLU A 238 -1.41 15.25 0.71
CA GLU A 238 -1.23 13.90 1.25
C GLU A 238 -2.54 13.08 1.19
N VAL A 239 -3.11 12.97 -0.02
CA VAL A 239 -4.38 12.27 -0.27
C VAL A 239 -4.26 11.21 -1.36
N LEU A 240 -3.56 11.51 -2.46
CA LEU A 240 -3.53 10.63 -3.64
C LEU A 240 -2.90 9.27 -3.35
N GLU A 241 -1.95 9.21 -2.42
CA GLU A 241 -1.28 7.99 -2.00
C GLU A 241 -2.23 6.99 -1.33
N HIS A 242 -3.30 7.46 -0.71
CA HIS A 242 -4.28 6.61 -0.01
C HIS A 242 -5.39 6.07 -0.92
N LEU A 243 -5.55 6.62 -2.12
CA LEU A 243 -6.65 6.26 -3.02
C LEU A 243 -6.39 4.95 -3.75
N ALA A 244 -7.41 4.09 -3.86
CA ALA A 244 -7.30 2.85 -4.64
C ALA A 244 -7.13 3.15 -6.14
N ASP A 245 -7.86 4.16 -6.64
CA ASP A 245 -7.78 4.70 -7.99
C ASP A 245 -7.91 6.23 -7.91
N PRO A 246 -6.84 6.99 -8.17
CA PRO A 246 -6.88 8.45 -8.15
C PRO A 246 -7.69 9.08 -9.29
N ALA A 247 -7.90 8.39 -10.42
CA ALA A 247 -8.46 9.02 -11.62
C ALA A 247 -9.89 9.57 -11.44
N PRO A 248 -10.87 8.85 -10.81
CA PRO A 248 -12.18 9.41 -10.54
C PRO A 248 -12.14 10.61 -9.59
N PHE A 249 -11.24 10.59 -8.61
CA PHE A 249 -11.04 11.70 -7.67
C PHE A 249 -10.50 12.93 -8.39
N LEU A 250 -9.48 12.78 -9.24
CA LEU A 250 -8.90 13.86 -10.03
C LEU A 250 -9.91 14.48 -10.99
N SER A 251 -10.77 13.66 -11.63
CA SER A 251 -11.86 14.16 -12.48
C SER A 251 -12.86 15.00 -11.70
N GLU A 252 -13.16 14.62 -10.48
CA GLU A 252 -14.09 15.35 -9.63
C GLU A 252 -13.47 16.65 -9.09
N LEU A 253 -12.18 16.65 -8.77
CA LEU A 253 -11.46 17.87 -8.41
C LEU A 253 -11.43 18.85 -9.59
N ALA A 254 -11.13 18.37 -10.79
CA ALA A 254 -11.19 19.21 -11.99
C ALA A 254 -12.59 19.81 -12.22
N ARG A 255 -13.67 19.05 -11.95
CA ARG A 255 -15.05 19.53 -12.08
C ARG A 255 -15.37 20.69 -11.15
N VAL A 256 -14.93 20.63 -9.90
CA VAL A 256 -15.29 21.64 -8.88
C VAL A 256 -14.36 22.85 -8.88
N THR A 257 -13.27 22.77 -9.63
CA THR A 257 -12.21 23.78 -9.69
C THR A 257 -12.41 24.70 -10.88
N ARG A 258 -12.29 25.99 -10.64
CA ARG A 258 -12.38 27.01 -11.69
C ARG A 258 -11.04 27.26 -12.38
N ARG A 259 -9.93 27.20 -11.64
CA ARG A 259 -8.61 27.59 -12.16
C ARG A 259 -7.45 26.71 -11.75
N HIS A 260 -7.26 26.49 -10.44
CA HIS A 260 -6.04 25.89 -9.95
C HIS A 260 -6.32 24.65 -9.09
N ALA A 261 -5.49 23.64 -9.24
CA ALA A 261 -5.49 22.49 -8.34
C ALA A 261 -4.06 22.25 -7.83
N ILE A 262 -3.93 22.05 -6.54
CA ILE A 262 -2.65 21.79 -5.88
C ILE A 262 -2.69 20.42 -5.22
N PHE A 263 -1.64 19.66 -5.45
CA PHE A 263 -1.42 18.35 -4.87
C PHE A 263 -0.10 18.31 -4.13
N SER A 264 -0.09 17.64 -2.99
CA SER A 264 1.13 17.17 -2.35
C SER A 264 1.06 15.67 -2.17
N VAL A 265 2.19 15.00 -2.38
CA VAL A 265 2.34 13.56 -2.18
C VAL A 265 3.75 13.24 -1.67
N PRO A 266 3.95 12.14 -0.94
CA PRO A 266 5.27 11.67 -0.59
C PRO A 266 6.11 11.37 -1.83
N ASN A 267 7.39 11.71 -1.79
CA ASN A 267 8.32 11.58 -2.90
C ASN A 267 9.18 10.31 -2.79
N LEU A 268 9.14 9.45 -3.81
CA LEU A 268 9.97 8.25 -3.89
C LEU A 268 11.35 8.46 -4.54
N GLU A 269 11.61 9.60 -5.15
CA GLU A 269 12.87 9.82 -5.86
C GLU A 269 14.11 9.70 -4.97
N PRO A 270 14.07 10.04 -3.67
CA PRO A 270 15.17 9.82 -2.75
C PRO A 270 15.49 8.33 -2.45
N LEU A 271 14.58 7.40 -2.76
CA LEU A 271 14.69 6.00 -2.34
C LEU A 271 16.03 5.32 -2.64
N PRO A 272 16.67 5.47 -3.82
CA PRO A 272 17.97 4.87 -4.10
C PRO A 272 19.06 5.34 -3.11
N TYR A 273 19.06 6.62 -2.76
CA TYR A 273 20.05 7.20 -1.83
C TYR A 273 19.81 6.78 -0.37
N LEU A 274 18.56 6.54 -0.01
CA LEU A 274 18.19 6.07 1.33
C LEU A 274 18.49 4.58 1.49
N ALA A 275 18.27 3.79 0.44
CA ALA A 275 18.54 2.36 0.43
C ALA A 275 20.01 2.05 0.65
N ASP A 276 20.92 2.78 0.03
CA ASP A 276 22.37 2.65 0.22
C ASP A 276 22.82 2.93 1.67
N ARG A 277 22.02 3.69 2.39
CA ARG A 277 22.28 4.02 3.81
C ARG A 277 21.49 3.16 4.79
N MET A 278 20.83 2.12 4.30
CA MET A 278 19.99 1.24 5.14
C MET A 278 18.85 2.00 5.85
N VAL A 279 18.34 3.06 5.24
CA VAL A 279 17.22 3.86 5.74
C VAL A 279 16.00 3.62 4.89
N ALA A 280 14.91 3.19 5.50
CA ALA A 280 13.61 3.12 4.84
C ALA A 280 12.86 4.45 5.04
N PRO A 281 12.42 5.12 3.96
CA PRO A 281 11.56 6.28 4.08
C PRO A 281 10.28 5.90 4.82
N TRP A 282 9.89 6.72 5.76
CA TRP A 282 8.74 6.47 6.61
C TRP A 282 7.42 6.25 5.83
N HIS A 283 7.22 6.97 4.75
CA HIS A 283 6.00 6.81 3.94
C HIS A 283 5.91 5.45 3.21
N LEU A 284 7.01 4.71 3.06
CA LEU A 284 6.98 3.31 2.60
C LEU A 284 6.51 2.34 3.68
N LEU A 285 6.51 2.79 4.93
CA LEU A 285 6.08 2.00 6.09
C LEU A 285 4.62 2.29 6.46
N GLU A 286 3.98 3.25 5.81
CA GLU A 286 2.56 3.53 5.98
C GLU A 286 1.71 2.44 5.34
N GLY A 287 0.96 1.72 6.15
CA GLY A 287 0.19 0.56 5.71
C GLY A 287 -1.01 0.89 4.82
N ASP A 288 -1.47 2.13 4.79
CA ASP A 288 -2.59 2.62 3.98
C ASP A 288 -2.16 3.37 2.71
N HIS A 289 -0.86 3.59 2.50
CA HIS A 289 -0.37 4.09 1.22
C HIS A 289 -0.50 3.04 0.13
N ARG A 290 -1.22 3.36 -0.92
CA ARG A 290 -1.52 2.50 -2.06
C ARG A 290 -0.81 2.93 -3.33
N ASN A 291 -0.49 4.20 -3.44
CA ASN A 291 0.24 4.77 -4.57
C ASN A 291 1.55 5.38 -4.11
N PHE A 292 2.56 5.24 -4.94
CA PHE A 292 3.90 5.74 -4.69
C PHE A 292 4.31 6.62 -5.86
N PHE A 293 4.67 7.87 -5.56
CA PHE A 293 4.86 8.90 -6.55
C PHE A 293 6.32 9.32 -6.70
N SER A 294 6.69 9.52 -7.95
CA SER A 294 7.81 10.32 -8.40
C SER A 294 7.28 11.37 -9.39
N ARG A 295 8.05 12.37 -9.76
CA ARG A 295 7.62 13.32 -10.81
C ARG A 295 7.30 12.62 -12.13
N PHE A 296 7.89 11.45 -12.39
CA PHE A 296 7.74 10.70 -13.64
C PHE A 296 6.38 10.01 -13.78
N ASN A 297 5.72 9.65 -12.68
CA ASN A 297 4.37 9.07 -12.71
C ASN A 297 3.28 10.04 -12.25
N LEU A 298 3.58 10.96 -11.34
CA LEU A 298 2.63 11.98 -10.87
C LEU A 298 2.23 12.93 -12.01
N ARG A 299 3.22 13.51 -12.71
CA ARG A 299 2.94 14.45 -13.82
C ARG A 299 2.04 13.86 -14.91
N PRO A 300 2.34 12.68 -15.51
CA PRO A 300 1.46 12.09 -16.53
C PRO A 300 0.07 11.72 -16.00
N LEU A 301 -0.06 11.36 -14.73
CA LEU A 301 -1.35 11.12 -14.11
C LEU A 301 -2.19 12.40 -14.10
N LEU A 302 -1.64 13.50 -13.61
CA LEU A 302 -2.32 14.79 -13.50
C LEU A 302 -2.63 15.41 -14.88
N GLN A 303 -1.75 15.25 -15.87
CA GLN A 303 -1.93 15.74 -17.24
C GLN A 303 -3.16 15.13 -17.97
N ARG A 304 -3.73 14.05 -17.46
CA ARG A 304 -4.99 13.47 -17.99
C ARG A 304 -6.22 14.27 -17.58
N HIS A 305 -6.10 15.11 -16.57
CA HIS A 305 -7.22 15.82 -15.93
C HIS A 305 -7.05 17.34 -15.95
N PHE A 306 -5.81 17.83 -16.08
CA PHE A 306 -5.46 19.24 -16.01
C PHE A 306 -4.67 19.68 -17.24
N ARG A 307 -4.92 20.91 -17.70
CA ARG A 307 -4.30 21.48 -18.91
C ARG A 307 -2.80 21.72 -18.75
N SER A 308 -2.40 22.26 -17.61
CA SER A 308 -0.98 22.44 -17.26
C SER A 308 -0.65 21.78 -15.94
N VAL A 309 0.57 21.25 -15.83
CA VAL A 309 1.05 20.57 -14.62
C VAL A 309 2.52 20.92 -14.43
N GLU A 310 2.81 21.63 -13.37
CA GLU A 310 4.17 21.83 -12.85
C GLU A 310 4.37 21.01 -11.59
N VAL A 311 5.51 20.33 -11.49
CA VAL A 311 5.84 19.52 -10.32
C VAL A 311 7.15 20.01 -9.74
N LEU A 312 7.09 20.44 -8.51
CA LEU A 312 8.20 20.86 -7.67
C LEU A 312 8.41 19.85 -6.53
N ASP A 313 9.48 20.01 -5.81
CA ASP A 313 9.75 19.27 -4.59
C ASP A 313 9.91 20.21 -3.39
N TYR A 314 9.62 19.71 -2.16
CA TYR A 314 9.76 20.50 -0.95
C TYR A 314 9.98 19.62 0.28
N GLY A 315 10.29 20.26 1.41
CA GLY A 315 10.52 19.59 2.69
C GLY A 315 11.83 18.79 2.66
N PRO A 316 13.01 19.40 2.87
CA PRO A 316 14.27 18.68 2.81
C PRO A 316 14.37 17.64 3.91
N GLN A 317 14.86 16.46 3.55
CA GLN A 317 15.21 15.42 4.52
C GLN A 317 16.54 15.78 5.22
N PRO A 318 16.81 15.24 6.41
CA PRO A 318 18.08 15.43 7.09
C PRO A 318 19.28 14.77 6.35
N LEU A 319 18.99 13.99 5.32
CA LEU A 319 19.97 13.31 4.48
C LEU A 319 20.11 14.04 3.13
N ALA A 320 21.32 14.09 2.62
CA ALA A 320 21.63 14.62 1.30
C ALA A 320 22.06 13.49 0.35
N SER A 321 21.97 13.74 -0.95
CA SER A 321 22.58 12.91 -1.99
C SER A 321 24.11 12.86 -1.86
N PRO A 322 24.82 11.95 -2.55
CA PRO A 322 26.29 11.94 -2.58
C PRO A 322 26.90 13.27 -3.03
N ASP A 323 26.19 14.01 -3.87
CA ASP A 323 26.62 15.33 -4.37
C ASP A 323 26.26 16.47 -3.40
N GLY A 324 25.74 16.17 -2.21
CA GLY A 324 25.41 17.16 -1.18
C GLY A 324 24.09 17.89 -1.40
N LEU A 325 23.28 17.48 -2.38
CA LEU A 325 21.97 18.09 -2.60
C LEU A 325 20.95 17.60 -1.58
N PRO A 326 20.07 18.46 -1.06
CA PRO A 326 18.99 18.04 -0.17
C PRO A 326 18.05 17.07 -0.88
N LEU A 327 17.59 16.06 -0.14
CA LEU A 327 16.60 15.10 -0.63
C LEU A 327 15.22 15.57 -0.17
N PRO A 328 14.27 15.86 -1.07
CA PRO A 328 12.94 16.37 -0.71
C PRO A 328 12.04 15.23 -0.21
N TYR A 329 11.23 15.53 0.82
CA TYR A 329 10.25 14.59 1.36
C TYR A 329 9.02 14.44 0.47
N HIS A 330 8.60 15.55 -0.17
CA HIS A 330 7.33 15.62 -0.86
C HIS A 330 7.49 16.18 -2.27
N LEU A 331 6.56 15.82 -3.13
CA LEU A 331 6.31 16.48 -4.40
C LEU A 331 5.12 17.43 -4.22
N PHE A 332 5.24 18.61 -4.81
CA PHE A 332 4.20 19.62 -4.92
C PHE A 332 3.83 19.79 -6.39
N ALA A 333 2.56 19.57 -6.72
CA ALA A 333 2.10 19.76 -8.08
C ALA A 333 1.10 20.91 -8.15
N LEU A 334 1.42 21.89 -9.02
CA LEU A 334 0.52 22.99 -9.38
C LEU A 334 -0.09 22.68 -10.74
N CYS A 335 -1.41 22.69 -10.79
CA CYS A 335 -2.17 22.38 -12.00
C CYS A 335 -3.15 23.51 -12.35
N GLU A 336 -3.43 23.67 -13.65
CA GLU A 336 -4.49 24.52 -14.17
C GLU A 336 -5.54 23.66 -14.88
N VAL A 337 -6.81 24.00 -14.70
CA VAL A 337 -7.95 23.33 -15.34
C VAL A 337 -8.07 23.76 -16.80
#